data_c2a1c5c84edee83367b62a0c7fc8093d
#
_entry.id   c2a1c5c84edee83367b62a0c7fc8093d
#
_cell.length_a   1.000
_cell.length_b   1.000
_cell.length_c   1.000
_cell.angle_alpha   90.00
_cell.angle_beta   90.00
_cell.angle_gamma   90.00
#
_symmetry.space_group_name_H-M   'P 1'
#
loop_
_entity.id
_entity.type
_entity.pdbx_description
1 polymer ?
#
loop_
_entity_poly.entity_id
_entity_poly.type
_entity_poly.pdbx_seq_one_letter_code
_entity_poly.pdbx_strand_id
1 'polypeptide(L)'
;MRKIYIIIVAVLSICIWLLLTNNPKQIPRASTSIKEKLAAVKDYKYYLDKGNNTIGKEMQKMDLVIVEPIEMQQQYIEAAQEQGALIYGYINAMEADKWNETLYNQLQEDDFYKDEYGKKMYFDEWDSYLMDMTSAHYQDLLLEEIQKQIVDKGLDGVFLDTVGNIDSFLPPEEQVKQNQAMLTFIKKIKQHYNGLSVAQNWGFQTLANYTAPYIDFIMWENFSYDVVGEDDWSLEKIAQLEHIREKFGTQVMTIGFSNETQSRALAEKHHFKFFYNPAGSYYNSWH
;
A
#
# COMPACT_ATOMS: atom_id res chain seq x y z
N MET A 1 66.27 28.65 23.72
CA MET A 1 65.97 27.60 22.68
C MET A 1 64.93 26.62 23.09
N ARG A 2 64.73 26.21 24.33
CA ARG A 2 63.68 25.22 24.73
C ARG A 2 62.20 25.70 24.59
N LYS A 3 61.94 27.01 24.72
CA LYS A 3 60.56 27.54 24.65
C LYS A 3 60.01 27.62 23.22
N ILE A 4 60.84 27.73 22.20
CA ILE A 4 60.44 27.80 20.78
C ILE A 4 59.99 26.41 20.28
N TYR A 5 60.62 25.33 20.72
CA TYR A 5 60.27 23.97 20.33
C TYR A 5 58.87 23.52 20.86
N ILE A 6 58.50 23.97 22.05
CA ILE A 6 57.18 23.64 22.64
C ILE A 6 56.06 24.32 21.86
N ILE A 7 56.24 25.53 21.37
CA ILE A 7 55.22 26.25 20.59
C ILE A 7 55.05 25.62 19.21
N ILE A 8 56.11 25.19 18.56
CA ILE A 8 56.06 24.53 17.23
C ILE A 8 55.35 23.19 17.29
N VAL A 9 55.60 22.38 18.34
CA VAL A 9 54.95 21.08 18.54
C VAL A 9 53.45 21.26 18.83
N ALA A 10 53.07 22.27 19.63
CA ALA A 10 51.66 22.55 19.94
C ALA A 10 50.88 23.04 18.69
N VAL A 11 51.49 23.87 17.84
CA VAL A 11 50.84 24.35 16.60
C VAL A 11 50.69 23.21 15.59
N LEU A 12 51.68 22.34 15.43
CA LEU A 12 51.58 21.15 14.58
C LEU A 12 50.52 20.17 15.06
N SER A 13 50.37 19.93 16.37
CA SER A 13 49.36 19.08 16.95
C SER A 13 47.95 19.62 16.75
N ILE A 14 47.74 20.94 16.83
CA ILE A 14 46.45 21.59 16.58
C ILE A 14 46.07 21.52 15.08
N CYS A 15 47.04 21.72 14.18
CA CYS A 15 46.82 21.58 12.74
C CYS A 15 46.48 20.16 12.32
N ILE A 16 47.11 19.15 12.90
CA ILE A 16 46.81 17.74 12.66
C ILE A 16 45.41 17.39 13.23
N TRP A 17 45.07 17.90 14.42
CA TRP A 17 43.74 17.68 15.00
C TRP A 17 42.63 18.33 14.19
N LEU A 18 42.82 19.54 13.63
CA LEU A 18 41.90 20.23 12.72
C LEU A 18 41.78 19.54 11.36
N LEU A 19 42.82 18.87 10.87
CA LEU A 19 42.75 18.05 9.63
C LEU A 19 42.04 16.72 9.84
N LEU A 20 42.10 16.15 11.04
CA LEU A 20 41.39 14.92 11.37
C LEU A 20 39.90 15.12 11.72
N THR A 21 39.50 16.36 12.06
CA THR A 21 38.07 16.67 12.34
C THR A 21 37.33 17.19 11.14
N ASN A 22 38.00 17.49 10.02
CA ASN A 22 37.38 17.80 8.75
C ASN A 22 37.06 16.52 7.94
N ASN A 23 36.29 15.60 8.55
CA ASN A 23 35.54 14.68 7.76
C ASN A 23 34.53 15.52 6.94
N PRO A 24 34.56 15.47 5.61
CA PRO A 24 33.49 16.12 4.83
C PRO A 24 32.19 15.52 5.35
N LYS A 25 31.32 16.35 5.97
CA LYS A 25 29.96 15.94 6.27
C LYS A 25 29.42 15.34 4.98
N GLN A 26 29.25 14.02 4.97
CA GLN A 26 28.50 13.39 3.90
C GLN A 26 27.19 14.16 3.84
N ILE A 27 26.99 14.91 2.76
CA ILE A 27 25.71 15.52 2.44
C ILE A 27 24.74 14.36 2.45
N PRO A 28 23.72 14.31 3.34
CA PRO A 28 22.77 13.23 3.33
C PRO A 28 22.25 13.15 1.90
N ARG A 29 22.42 12.00 1.23
CA ARG A 29 21.77 11.75 -0.04
C ARG A 29 20.31 12.07 0.22
N ALA A 30 19.74 13.03 -0.53
CA ALA A 30 18.33 13.34 -0.42
C ALA A 30 17.57 12.01 -0.49
N SER A 31 16.81 11.66 0.54
CA SER A 31 16.04 10.43 0.54
C SER A 31 15.06 10.51 -0.62
N THR A 32 15.14 9.56 -1.54
CA THR A 32 14.21 9.44 -2.65
C THR A 32 12.80 9.39 -2.08
N SER A 33 11.91 10.26 -2.56
CA SER A 33 10.54 10.29 -2.06
C SER A 33 9.83 8.97 -2.34
N ILE A 34 8.83 8.62 -1.54
CA ILE A 34 8.03 7.39 -1.77
C ILE A 34 7.39 7.39 -3.17
N LYS A 35 6.98 8.56 -3.66
CA LYS A 35 6.42 8.71 -5.02
C LYS A 35 7.44 8.39 -6.12
N GLU A 36 8.69 8.81 -5.95
CA GLU A 36 9.77 8.48 -6.89
C GLU A 36 10.09 6.99 -6.87
N LYS A 37 10.13 6.38 -5.68
CA LYS A 37 10.30 4.92 -5.55
C LYS A 37 9.14 4.17 -6.23
N LEU A 38 7.89 4.55 -5.98
CA LEU A 38 6.72 3.94 -6.61
C LEU A 38 6.72 4.10 -8.12
N ALA A 39 7.13 5.26 -8.65
CA ALA A 39 7.27 5.46 -10.08
C ALA A 39 8.32 4.53 -10.71
N ALA A 40 9.37 4.18 -9.98
CA ALA A 40 10.46 3.31 -10.42
C ALA A 40 10.14 1.81 -10.32
N VAL A 41 9.08 1.40 -9.60
CA VAL A 41 8.67 -0.02 -9.45
C VAL A 41 8.48 -0.66 -10.82
N LYS A 42 9.09 -1.81 -11.04
CA LYS A 42 8.92 -2.66 -12.24
C LYS A 42 8.33 -4.00 -11.86
N ASP A 43 8.92 -4.63 -10.84
CA ASP A 43 8.53 -5.96 -10.39
C ASP A 43 7.89 -5.86 -9.01
N TYR A 44 6.67 -6.35 -8.89
CA TYR A 44 5.96 -6.37 -7.64
C TYR A 44 5.17 -7.67 -7.44
N LYS A 45 4.86 -7.96 -6.17
CA LYS A 45 4.08 -9.13 -5.76
C LYS A 45 2.99 -8.75 -4.78
N TYR A 46 1.92 -9.53 -4.81
CA TYR A 46 0.84 -9.55 -3.85
C TYR A 46 0.81 -10.96 -3.23
N TYR A 47 1.12 -11.07 -1.94
CA TYR A 47 1.29 -12.35 -1.24
C TYR A 47 0.68 -12.28 0.16
N LEU A 48 -0.39 -13.03 0.41
CA LEU A 48 -1.20 -12.99 1.62
C LEU A 48 -1.16 -14.33 2.39
N ASP A 49 0.04 -14.87 2.62
CA ASP A 49 0.21 -16.08 3.41
C ASP A 49 1.48 -15.97 4.27
N LYS A 50 1.74 -17.01 5.05
CA LYS A 50 2.87 -17.08 5.98
C LYS A 50 4.21 -16.91 5.31
N GLY A 51 5.00 -16.00 5.88
CA GLY A 51 6.40 -15.87 5.51
C GLY A 51 7.21 -17.11 5.85
N ASN A 52 8.23 -17.39 5.05
CA ASN A 52 9.25 -18.40 5.30
C ASN A 52 10.57 -17.98 4.63
N ASN A 53 11.65 -18.74 4.88
CA ASN A 53 12.97 -18.41 4.34
C ASN A 53 13.02 -18.28 2.81
N THR A 54 12.20 -19.06 2.08
CA THR A 54 12.14 -18.98 0.61
C THR A 54 11.45 -17.70 0.21
N ILE A 55 10.28 -17.42 0.75
CA ILE A 55 9.51 -16.20 0.49
C ILE A 55 10.33 -14.96 0.85
N GLY A 56 10.97 -14.93 2.02
CA GLY A 56 11.82 -13.82 2.43
C GLY A 56 12.98 -13.53 1.47
N LYS A 57 13.56 -14.56 0.84
CA LYS A 57 14.57 -14.38 -0.21
C LYS A 57 14.00 -13.87 -1.54
N GLU A 58 12.80 -14.31 -1.88
CA GLU A 58 12.12 -13.84 -3.09
C GLU A 58 11.66 -12.37 -2.93
N MET A 59 11.16 -11.98 -1.76
CA MET A 59 10.81 -10.59 -1.45
C MET A 59 11.98 -9.62 -1.68
N GLN A 60 13.22 -10.04 -1.35
CA GLN A 60 14.42 -9.23 -1.55
C GLN A 60 14.76 -8.92 -3.02
N LYS A 61 14.12 -9.60 -3.97
CA LYS A 61 14.32 -9.39 -5.42
C LYS A 61 13.27 -8.46 -6.03
N MET A 62 12.24 -8.10 -5.26
CA MET A 62 11.13 -7.27 -5.74
C MET A 62 11.37 -5.79 -5.47
N ASP A 63 10.77 -4.94 -6.28
CA ASP A 63 10.72 -3.50 -6.02
C ASP A 63 9.61 -3.16 -5.01
N LEU A 64 8.53 -3.94 -4.99
CA LEU A 64 7.40 -3.78 -4.06
C LEU A 64 6.75 -5.13 -3.75
N VAL A 65 6.37 -5.32 -2.48
CA VAL A 65 5.56 -6.47 -2.07
C VAL A 65 4.41 -6.00 -1.17
N ILE A 66 3.19 -6.46 -1.49
CA ILE A 66 2.03 -6.35 -0.60
C ILE A 66 1.95 -7.66 0.17
N VAL A 67 1.90 -7.59 1.50
CA VAL A 67 1.91 -8.76 2.39
C VAL A 67 0.74 -8.74 3.35
N GLU A 68 0.31 -9.93 3.81
CA GLU A 68 -0.50 -10.06 5.02
C GLU A 68 0.41 -9.78 6.25
N PRO A 69 0.27 -8.62 6.90
CA PRO A 69 1.24 -8.20 7.91
C PRO A 69 1.16 -9.02 9.21
N ILE A 70 0.02 -9.68 9.50
CA ILE A 70 -0.13 -10.55 10.67
C ILE A 70 0.70 -11.82 10.49
N GLU A 71 0.75 -12.36 9.28
CA GLU A 71 1.40 -13.62 8.93
C GLU A 71 2.88 -13.46 8.50
N MET A 72 3.30 -12.23 8.14
CA MET A 72 4.66 -11.96 7.69
C MET A 72 5.59 -11.61 8.86
N GLN A 73 6.70 -12.34 9.00
CA GLN A 73 7.68 -12.13 10.05
C GLN A 73 8.53 -10.89 9.77
N GLN A 74 8.80 -10.13 10.83
CA GLN A 74 9.56 -8.88 10.82
C GLN A 74 10.89 -8.99 10.09
N GLN A 75 11.64 -10.07 10.33
CA GLN A 75 12.96 -10.27 9.71
C GLN A 75 12.93 -10.32 8.17
N TYR A 76 11.84 -10.78 7.55
CA TYR A 76 11.71 -10.85 6.10
C TYR A 76 11.34 -9.48 5.51
N ILE A 77 10.54 -8.70 6.25
CA ILE A 77 10.22 -7.31 5.93
C ILE A 77 11.51 -6.49 5.90
N GLU A 78 12.26 -6.49 7.00
CA GLU A 78 13.51 -5.75 7.13
C GLU A 78 14.54 -6.14 6.07
N ALA A 79 14.74 -7.44 5.83
CA ALA A 79 15.69 -7.92 4.82
C ALA A 79 15.31 -7.50 3.39
N ALA A 80 14.02 -7.43 3.06
CA ALA A 80 13.57 -6.94 1.77
C ALA A 80 13.75 -5.42 1.63
N GLN A 81 13.43 -4.66 2.68
CA GLN A 81 13.63 -3.21 2.72
C GLN A 81 15.12 -2.81 2.62
N GLU A 82 16.03 -3.59 3.23
CA GLU A 82 17.48 -3.41 3.09
C GLU A 82 17.96 -3.55 1.63
N GLN A 83 17.26 -4.32 0.81
CA GLN A 83 17.53 -4.42 -0.63
C GLN A 83 16.79 -3.34 -1.46
N GLY A 84 16.00 -2.49 -0.81
CA GLY A 84 15.29 -1.37 -1.43
C GLY A 84 13.84 -1.65 -1.80
N ALA A 85 13.32 -2.84 -1.51
CA ALA A 85 11.91 -3.16 -1.71
C ALA A 85 10.99 -2.27 -0.86
N LEU A 86 9.88 -1.84 -1.42
CA LEU A 86 8.78 -1.23 -0.68
C LEU A 86 7.87 -2.33 -0.15
N ILE A 87 7.57 -2.32 1.14
CA ILE A 87 6.67 -3.31 1.76
C ILE A 87 5.39 -2.63 2.22
N TYR A 88 4.27 -3.09 1.67
CA TYR A 88 2.92 -2.64 2.01
C TYR A 88 2.19 -3.72 2.79
N GLY A 89 1.55 -3.34 3.89
CA GLY A 89 0.70 -4.25 4.63
C GLY A 89 -0.75 -4.15 4.19
N TYR A 90 -1.35 -5.30 3.97
CA TYR A 90 -2.76 -5.46 3.64
C TYR A 90 -3.64 -5.10 4.84
N ILE A 91 -4.70 -4.35 4.60
CA ILE A 91 -5.79 -4.07 5.55
C ILE A 91 -7.10 -4.16 4.78
N ASN A 92 -7.99 -5.04 5.21
CA ASN A 92 -9.33 -5.13 4.68
C ASN A 92 -10.16 -3.95 5.21
N ALA A 93 -10.46 -2.98 4.33
CA ALA A 93 -11.04 -1.70 4.76
C ALA A 93 -12.59 -1.72 4.83
N MET A 94 -13.24 -2.43 3.90
CA MET A 94 -14.71 -2.46 3.82
C MET A 94 -15.30 -3.81 4.23
N GLU A 95 -14.45 -4.79 4.60
CA GLU A 95 -14.90 -6.06 5.12
C GLU A 95 -14.19 -6.40 6.43
N ALA A 96 -14.86 -7.18 7.28
CA ALA A 96 -14.25 -7.76 8.47
C ALA A 96 -14.25 -9.27 8.37
N ASP A 97 -13.06 -9.82 8.22
CA ASP A 97 -12.82 -11.25 8.12
C ASP A 97 -12.91 -11.90 9.50
N LYS A 98 -13.62 -13.03 9.61
CA LYS A 98 -13.72 -13.74 10.89
C LYS A 98 -12.40 -14.40 11.33
N TRP A 99 -11.50 -14.69 10.39
CA TRP A 99 -10.20 -15.24 10.74
C TRP A 99 -9.32 -14.27 11.53
N ASN A 100 -9.49 -12.94 11.33
CA ASN A 100 -8.85 -11.93 12.16
C ASN A 100 -9.61 -11.76 13.48
N GLU A 101 -9.54 -12.77 14.34
CA GLU A 101 -10.26 -12.80 15.61
C GLU A 101 -9.95 -11.59 16.50
N THR A 102 -8.75 -11.03 16.40
CA THR A 102 -8.34 -9.87 17.20
C THR A 102 -9.16 -8.63 16.85
N LEU A 103 -9.40 -8.36 15.60
CA LEU A 103 -10.27 -7.27 15.15
C LEU A 103 -11.75 -7.66 15.35
N TYR A 104 -12.13 -8.85 14.85
CA TYR A 104 -13.52 -9.29 14.78
C TYR A 104 -14.22 -9.31 16.15
N ASN A 105 -13.53 -9.74 17.21
CA ASN A 105 -14.08 -9.81 18.56
C ASN A 105 -14.28 -8.43 19.23
N GLN A 106 -13.77 -7.35 18.64
CA GLN A 106 -13.96 -5.99 19.13
C GLN A 106 -15.11 -5.27 18.41
N LEU A 107 -15.63 -5.84 17.31
CA LEU A 107 -16.69 -5.24 16.53
C LEU A 107 -18.00 -5.15 17.31
N GLN A 108 -18.70 -4.05 17.11
CA GLN A 108 -20.03 -3.79 17.64
C GLN A 108 -21.08 -3.93 16.54
N GLU A 109 -22.34 -4.04 16.92
CA GLU A 109 -23.44 -4.26 16.00
C GLU A 109 -23.57 -3.13 14.95
N ASP A 110 -23.21 -1.90 15.33
CA ASP A 110 -23.29 -0.71 14.46
C ASP A 110 -22.06 -0.49 13.58
N ASP A 111 -21.06 -1.37 13.69
CA ASP A 111 -19.91 -1.36 12.78
C ASP A 111 -20.20 -2.07 11.46
N PHE A 112 -21.22 -2.92 11.43
CA PHE A 112 -21.60 -3.67 10.25
C PHE A 112 -22.56 -2.86 9.38
N TYR A 113 -22.29 -2.82 8.08
CA TYR A 113 -23.29 -2.32 7.14
C TYR A 113 -24.55 -3.18 7.16
N LYS A 114 -25.70 -2.53 7.19
CA LYS A 114 -27.01 -3.18 7.15
C LYS A 114 -27.82 -2.58 6.00
N ASP A 115 -28.49 -3.45 5.26
CA ASP A 115 -29.43 -3.06 4.23
C ASP A 115 -30.70 -2.39 4.82
N GLU A 116 -31.61 -1.98 3.97
CA GLU A 116 -32.90 -1.34 4.35
C GLU A 116 -33.78 -2.22 5.25
N TYR A 117 -33.52 -3.54 5.32
CA TYR A 117 -34.22 -4.49 6.18
C TYR A 117 -33.46 -4.78 7.49
N GLY A 118 -32.35 -4.12 7.70
CA GLY A 118 -31.49 -4.33 8.89
C GLY A 118 -30.62 -5.59 8.82
N LYS A 119 -30.48 -6.20 7.62
CA LYS A 119 -29.68 -7.41 7.42
C LYS A 119 -28.24 -7.05 7.08
N LYS A 120 -27.28 -7.68 7.77
CA LYS A 120 -25.87 -7.60 7.44
C LYS A 120 -25.57 -8.29 6.10
N MET A 121 -24.72 -7.71 5.29
CA MET A 121 -24.22 -8.34 4.07
C MET A 121 -23.02 -9.21 4.39
N TYR A 122 -23.08 -10.48 3.97
CA TYR A 122 -22.06 -11.50 4.22
C TYR A 122 -21.51 -12.05 2.92
N PHE A 123 -20.21 -12.22 2.84
CA PHE A 123 -19.49 -12.78 1.70
C PHE A 123 -18.99 -14.19 2.05
N ASP A 124 -19.68 -15.20 1.52
CA ASP A 124 -19.39 -16.62 1.81
C ASP A 124 -17.97 -17.03 1.38
N GLU A 125 -17.46 -16.48 0.27
CA GLU A 125 -16.15 -16.82 -0.29
C GLU A 125 -15.00 -16.46 0.67
N TRP A 126 -15.15 -15.33 1.38
CA TRP A 126 -14.10 -14.80 2.26
C TRP A 126 -14.41 -14.92 3.75
N ASP A 127 -15.57 -15.49 4.10
CA ASP A 127 -16.08 -15.56 5.48
C ASP A 127 -16.02 -14.20 6.20
N SER A 128 -16.50 -13.16 5.53
CA SER A 128 -16.43 -11.76 5.96
C SER A 128 -17.78 -11.06 5.91
N TYR A 129 -17.89 -9.95 6.60
CA TYR A 129 -19.05 -9.05 6.55
C TYR A 129 -18.68 -7.68 6.01
N LEU A 130 -19.58 -7.09 5.21
CA LEU A 130 -19.47 -5.70 4.79
C LEU A 130 -19.59 -4.76 6.00
N MET A 131 -18.67 -3.83 6.09
CA MET A 131 -18.57 -2.90 7.21
C MET A 131 -19.14 -1.52 6.86
N ASP A 132 -19.58 -0.81 7.88
CA ASP A 132 -20.03 0.57 7.77
C ASP A 132 -18.86 1.52 8.08
N MET A 133 -18.25 2.08 7.04
CA MET A 133 -17.14 3.04 7.20
C MET A 133 -17.60 4.34 7.90
N THR A 134 -18.90 4.61 8.03
CA THR A 134 -19.39 5.76 8.81
C THR A 134 -19.29 5.55 10.32
N SER A 135 -19.11 4.31 10.80
CA SER A 135 -18.84 4.02 12.21
C SER A 135 -17.48 4.59 12.62
N ALA A 136 -17.50 5.51 13.57
CA ALA A 136 -16.29 6.05 14.16
C ALA A 136 -15.51 4.96 14.92
N HIS A 137 -16.22 4.05 15.59
CA HIS A 137 -15.62 2.92 16.31
C HIS A 137 -14.86 1.99 15.37
N TYR A 138 -15.45 1.63 14.21
CA TYR A 138 -14.78 0.81 13.23
C TYR A 138 -13.54 1.49 12.65
N GLN A 139 -13.63 2.78 12.31
CA GLN A 139 -12.45 3.54 11.86
C GLN A 139 -11.33 3.56 12.92
N ASP A 140 -11.67 3.68 14.20
CA ASP A 140 -10.67 3.69 15.27
C ASP A 140 -10.01 2.31 15.43
N LEU A 141 -10.76 1.21 15.32
CA LEU A 141 -10.22 -0.16 15.30
C LEU A 141 -9.26 -0.36 14.10
N LEU A 142 -9.61 0.11 12.91
CA LEU A 142 -8.72 0.04 11.74
C LEU A 142 -7.45 0.89 11.93
N LEU A 143 -7.54 2.06 12.58
CA LEU A 143 -6.35 2.86 12.90
C LEU A 143 -5.43 2.12 13.89
N GLU A 144 -5.99 1.44 14.90
CA GLU A 144 -5.20 0.60 15.82
C GLU A 144 -4.53 -0.57 15.08
N GLU A 145 -5.24 -1.20 14.14
CA GLU A 145 -4.69 -2.27 13.29
C GLU A 145 -3.51 -1.73 12.45
N ILE A 146 -3.70 -0.59 11.79
CA ILE A 146 -2.63 0.09 11.02
C ILE A 146 -1.44 0.41 11.95
N GLN A 147 -1.67 0.92 13.16
CA GLN A 147 -0.59 1.18 14.11
C GLN A 147 0.21 -0.08 14.40
N LYS A 148 -0.47 -1.16 14.81
CA LYS A 148 0.19 -2.40 15.27
C LYS A 148 0.85 -3.18 14.13
N GLN A 149 0.16 -3.29 12.99
CA GLN A 149 0.56 -4.20 11.93
C GLN A 149 1.40 -3.53 10.83
N ILE A 150 1.28 -2.22 10.67
CA ILE A 150 1.99 -1.47 9.63
C ILE A 150 3.07 -0.58 10.24
N VAL A 151 2.68 0.36 11.11
CA VAL A 151 3.59 1.40 11.60
C VAL A 151 4.63 0.83 12.57
N ASP A 152 4.20 0.04 13.55
CA ASP A 152 5.09 -0.56 14.56
C ASP A 152 6.05 -1.60 13.94
N LYS A 153 5.67 -2.19 12.80
CA LYS A 153 6.51 -3.09 12.02
C LYS A 153 7.39 -2.37 10.98
N GLY A 154 7.28 -1.05 10.85
CA GLY A 154 8.10 -0.24 9.95
C GLY A 154 7.84 -0.47 8.46
N LEU A 155 6.61 -0.86 8.06
CA LEU A 155 6.24 -0.99 6.66
C LEU A 155 6.19 0.38 5.99
N ASP A 156 6.41 0.42 4.67
CA ASP A 156 6.46 1.65 3.88
C ASP A 156 5.06 2.23 3.61
N GLY A 157 4.03 1.38 3.63
CA GLY A 157 2.66 1.80 3.36
C GLY A 157 1.59 0.82 3.77
N VAL A 158 0.36 1.29 3.72
CA VAL A 158 -0.87 0.49 3.90
C VAL A 158 -1.55 0.31 2.55
N PHE A 159 -1.98 -0.93 2.29
CA PHE A 159 -2.81 -1.31 1.15
C PHE A 159 -4.22 -1.56 1.65
N LEU A 160 -5.13 -0.64 1.33
CA LEU A 160 -6.55 -0.71 1.71
C LEU A 160 -7.32 -1.53 0.69
N ASP A 161 -7.62 -2.76 1.05
CA ASP A 161 -8.42 -3.65 0.23
C ASP A 161 -9.92 -3.40 0.39
N THR A 162 -10.71 -3.98 -0.50
CA THR A 162 -12.18 -3.96 -0.56
C THR A 162 -12.82 -2.56 -0.67
N VAL A 163 -12.05 -1.51 -0.90
CA VAL A 163 -12.60 -0.15 -1.13
C VAL A 163 -13.61 -0.15 -2.30
N GLY A 164 -13.41 -1.02 -3.29
CA GLY A 164 -14.32 -1.22 -4.41
C GLY A 164 -15.73 -1.66 -4.03
N ASN A 165 -15.92 -2.20 -2.83
CA ASN A 165 -17.23 -2.63 -2.34
C ASN A 165 -18.22 -1.45 -2.22
N ILE A 166 -17.71 -0.24 -1.98
CA ILE A 166 -18.53 0.97 -1.97
C ILE A 166 -19.20 1.16 -3.33
N ASP A 167 -18.41 1.04 -4.41
CA ASP A 167 -18.92 1.25 -5.78
C ASP A 167 -19.80 0.08 -6.26
N SER A 168 -19.55 -1.14 -5.75
CA SER A 168 -20.12 -2.38 -6.29
C SER A 168 -21.38 -2.86 -5.58
N PHE A 169 -21.47 -2.69 -4.26
CA PHE A 169 -22.51 -3.32 -3.46
C PHE A 169 -23.49 -2.35 -2.81
N LEU A 170 -23.17 -1.06 -2.77
CA LEU A 170 -24.00 -0.09 -2.07
C LEU A 170 -24.90 0.70 -3.04
N PRO A 171 -26.14 1.05 -2.64
CA PRO A 171 -26.98 1.93 -3.42
C PRO A 171 -26.39 3.35 -3.48
N PRO A 172 -26.69 4.15 -4.52
CA PRO A 172 -26.07 5.44 -4.78
C PRO A 172 -26.07 6.42 -3.59
N GLU A 173 -27.15 6.47 -2.83
CA GLU A 173 -27.28 7.32 -1.64
C GLU A 173 -26.34 6.91 -0.51
N GLU A 174 -26.10 5.61 -0.35
CA GLU A 174 -25.16 5.08 0.63
C GLU A 174 -23.71 5.24 0.15
N GLN A 175 -23.45 5.07 -1.15
CA GLN A 175 -22.12 5.30 -1.71
C GLN A 175 -21.58 6.69 -1.35
N VAL A 176 -22.42 7.74 -1.41
CA VAL A 176 -22.01 9.11 -1.04
C VAL A 176 -21.52 9.19 0.40
N LYS A 177 -22.25 8.59 1.34
CA LYS A 177 -21.90 8.60 2.77
C LYS A 177 -20.62 7.80 3.04
N GLN A 178 -20.54 6.59 2.50
CA GLN A 178 -19.39 5.70 2.68
C GLN A 178 -18.13 6.27 2.04
N ASN A 179 -18.25 6.88 0.87
CA ASN A 179 -17.13 7.57 0.22
C ASN A 179 -16.62 8.77 1.02
N GLN A 180 -17.50 9.56 1.62
CA GLN A 180 -17.12 10.67 2.49
C GLN A 180 -16.43 10.17 3.77
N ALA A 181 -16.91 9.06 4.32
CA ALA A 181 -16.33 8.41 5.48
C ALA A 181 -14.95 7.80 5.14
N MET A 182 -14.80 7.12 4.00
CA MET A 182 -13.54 6.59 3.49
C MET A 182 -12.51 7.72 3.29
N LEU A 183 -12.90 8.83 2.67
CA LEU A 183 -12.03 10.01 2.56
C LEU A 183 -11.58 10.52 3.93
N THR A 184 -12.51 10.56 4.90
CA THR A 184 -12.20 10.99 6.26
C THR A 184 -11.22 10.04 6.94
N PHE A 185 -11.42 8.73 6.79
CA PHE A 185 -10.52 7.70 7.29
C PHE A 185 -9.10 7.81 6.69
N ILE A 186 -8.99 7.94 5.36
CA ILE A 186 -7.68 8.11 4.69
C ILE A 186 -6.98 9.40 5.16
N LYS A 187 -7.71 10.48 5.38
CA LYS A 187 -7.14 11.71 5.96
C LYS A 187 -6.65 11.49 7.38
N LYS A 188 -7.37 10.73 8.22
CA LYS A 188 -6.90 10.35 9.56
C LYS A 188 -5.57 9.56 9.46
N ILE A 189 -5.45 8.58 8.57
CA ILE A 189 -4.20 7.85 8.35
C ILE A 189 -3.05 8.81 8.04
N LYS A 190 -3.22 9.70 7.06
CA LYS A 190 -2.18 10.67 6.67
C LYS A 190 -1.84 11.67 7.78
N GLN A 191 -2.78 12.00 8.67
CA GLN A 191 -2.55 12.90 9.80
C GLN A 191 -1.85 12.22 10.97
N HIS A 192 -2.20 10.98 11.28
CA HIS A 192 -1.61 10.23 12.39
C HIS A 192 -0.24 9.68 12.04
N TYR A 193 -0.03 9.25 10.79
CA TYR A 193 1.16 8.54 10.35
C TYR A 193 1.86 9.31 9.22
N ASN A 194 2.58 10.37 9.61
CA ASN A 194 3.29 11.22 8.65
C ASN A 194 4.31 10.40 7.83
N GLY A 195 4.17 10.46 6.52
CA GLY A 195 5.05 9.74 5.57
C GLY A 195 4.58 8.34 5.21
N LEU A 196 3.56 7.78 5.87
CA LEU A 196 2.99 6.50 5.48
C LEU A 196 2.33 6.60 4.11
N SER A 197 2.71 5.74 3.20
CA SER A 197 2.07 5.63 1.89
C SER A 197 0.72 4.92 2.00
N VAL A 198 -0.24 5.34 1.19
CA VAL A 198 -1.59 4.72 1.17
C VAL A 198 -1.91 4.27 -0.24
N ALA A 199 -2.25 3.01 -0.37
CA ALA A 199 -2.75 2.41 -1.59
C ALA A 199 -4.21 1.98 -1.43
N GLN A 200 -4.91 1.84 -2.55
CA GLN A 200 -6.32 1.47 -2.61
C GLN A 200 -6.51 0.34 -3.62
N ASN A 201 -7.31 -0.67 -3.29
CA ASN A 201 -7.74 -1.68 -4.24
C ASN A 201 -9.12 -1.35 -4.80
N TRP A 202 -9.25 -1.34 -6.15
CA TRP A 202 -10.52 -1.01 -6.83
C TRP A 202 -11.11 0.33 -6.38
N GLY A 203 -12.45 0.49 -6.49
CA GLY A 203 -13.14 1.71 -6.08
C GLY A 203 -12.82 2.89 -7.01
N PHE A 204 -13.02 2.73 -8.31
CA PHE A 204 -12.65 3.74 -9.31
C PHE A 204 -13.44 5.03 -9.15
N GLN A 205 -14.73 4.96 -8.79
CA GLN A 205 -15.53 6.16 -8.52
C GLN A 205 -15.14 6.80 -7.20
N THR A 206 -14.88 5.98 -6.17
CA THR A 206 -14.33 6.42 -4.89
C THR A 206 -13.00 7.16 -5.11
N LEU A 207 -12.09 6.59 -5.91
CA LEU A 207 -10.82 7.21 -6.25
C LEU A 207 -11.04 8.55 -6.95
N ALA A 208 -11.76 8.55 -8.07
CA ALA A 208 -11.89 9.71 -8.94
C ALA A 208 -12.56 10.91 -8.25
N ASN A 209 -13.58 10.65 -7.43
CA ASN A 209 -14.41 11.70 -6.85
C ASN A 209 -13.96 12.13 -5.45
N TYR A 210 -13.19 11.28 -4.72
CA TYR A 210 -12.88 11.53 -3.31
C TYR A 210 -11.42 11.35 -2.93
N THR A 211 -10.79 10.21 -3.24
CA THR A 211 -9.57 9.79 -2.57
C THR A 211 -8.29 10.03 -3.35
N ALA A 212 -8.33 10.28 -4.66
CA ALA A 212 -7.15 10.41 -5.53
C ALA A 212 -6.03 11.34 -5.00
N PRO A 213 -6.30 12.50 -4.36
CA PRO A 213 -5.23 13.36 -3.84
C PRO A 213 -4.40 12.74 -2.72
N TYR A 214 -4.88 11.65 -2.11
CA TYR A 214 -4.29 11.00 -0.93
C TYR A 214 -3.76 9.61 -1.20
N ILE A 215 -4.05 9.02 -2.38
CA ILE A 215 -3.68 7.68 -2.77
C ILE A 215 -2.40 7.71 -3.62
N ASP A 216 -1.40 6.95 -3.20
CA ASP A 216 -0.11 6.89 -3.88
C ASP A 216 -0.12 5.87 -5.03
N PHE A 217 -0.88 4.76 -4.90
CA PHE A 217 -1.23 3.89 -6.02
C PHE A 217 -2.59 3.23 -5.86
N ILE A 218 -3.23 2.91 -6.99
CA ILE A 218 -4.42 2.06 -7.08
C ILE A 218 -4.04 0.71 -7.68
N MET A 219 -4.68 -0.37 -7.18
CA MET A 219 -4.64 -1.70 -7.75
C MET A 219 -5.90 -1.99 -8.55
N TRP A 220 -5.72 -2.56 -9.75
CA TRP A 220 -6.78 -3.11 -10.57
C TRP A 220 -6.53 -4.60 -10.80
N GLU A 221 -7.27 -5.44 -10.10
CA GLU A 221 -7.22 -6.88 -10.26
C GLU A 221 -8.06 -7.35 -11.46
N ASN A 222 -7.70 -8.52 -11.98
CA ASN A 222 -8.28 -9.09 -13.20
C ASN A 222 -8.15 -8.16 -14.43
N PHE A 223 -7.02 -7.48 -14.52
CA PHE A 223 -6.64 -6.69 -15.71
C PHE A 223 -6.15 -7.63 -16.82
N SER A 224 -7.00 -8.57 -17.21
CA SER A 224 -6.73 -9.57 -18.25
C SER A 224 -7.25 -9.07 -19.59
N TYR A 225 -6.48 -9.23 -20.67
CA TYR A 225 -6.82 -8.69 -22.00
C TYR A 225 -8.20 -9.12 -22.50
N ASP A 226 -8.58 -10.37 -22.26
CA ASP A 226 -9.88 -10.94 -22.58
C ASP A 226 -11.04 -10.38 -21.73
N VAL A 227 -10.74 -9.65 -20.66
CA VAL A 227 -11.72 -8.95 -19.82
C VAL A 227 -11.75 -7.46 -20.12
N VAL A 228 -10.59 -6.82 -20.19
CA VAL A 228 -10.50 -5.34 -20.26
C VAL A 228 -10.13 -4.79 -21.63
N GLY A 229 -9.66 -5.64 -22.55
CA GLY A 229 -9.02 -5.17 -23.79
C GLY A 229 -9.96 -4.50 -24.79
N GLU A 230 -11.22 -4.88 -24.83
CA GLU A 230 -12.24 -4.38 -25.77
C GLU A 230 -13.52 -3.92 -25.09
N ASP A 231 -13.59 -3.93 -23.76
CA ASP A 231 -14.75 -3.54 -22.96
C ASP A 231 -14.79 -2.02 -22.80
N ASP A 232 -15.89 -1.39 -23.22
CA ASP A 232 -16.06 0.06 -23.22
C ASP A 232 -15.93 0.67 -21.82
N TRP A 233 -16.45 -0.01 -20.78
CA TRP A 233 -16.31 0.43 -19.40
C TRP A 233 -14.84 0.41 -18.96
N SER A 234 -14.14 -0.65 -19.27
CA SER A 234 -12.70 -0.77 -18.95
C SER A 234 -11.87 0.28 -19.67
N LEU A 235 -12.15 0.55 -20.94
CA LEU A 235 -11.47 1.61 -21.69
C LEU A 235 -11.73 2.99 -21.07
N GLU A 236 -12.95 3.26 -20.62
CA GLU A 236 -13.27 4.50 -19.86
C GLU A 236 -12.44 4.57 -18.56
N LYS A 237 -12.35 3.45 -17.80
CA LYS A 237 -11.58 3.42 -16.55
C LYS A 237 -10.08 3.59 -16.80
N ILE A 238 -9.53 3.02 -17.85
CA ILE A 238 -8.14 3.25 -18.27
C ILE A 238 -7.90 4.74 -18.48
N ALA A 239 -8.73 5.41 -19.27
CA ALA A 239 -8.59 6.85 -19.53
C ALA A 239 -8.72 7.69 -18.24
N GLN A 240 -9.65 7.32 -17.34
CA GLN A 240 -9.82 7.96 -16.04
C GLN A 240 -8.57 7.82 -15.17
N LEU A 241 -7.98 6.62 -15.11
CA LEU A 241 -6.77 6.37 -14.33
C LEU A 241 -5.53 7.07 -14.91
N GLU A 242 -5.40 7.17 -16.22
CA GLU A 242 -4.36 7.97 -16.86
C GLU A 242 -4.45 9.44 -16.43
N HIS A 243 -5.66 10.02 -16.47
CA HIS A 243 -5.88 11.39 -16.02
C HIS A 243 -5.55 11.58 -14.53
N ILE A 244 -5.94 10.64 -13.66
CA ILE A 244 -5.63 10.68 -12.23
C ILE A 244 -4.13 10.61 -12.01
N ARG A 245 -3.43 9.73 -12.71
CA ARG A 245 -1.97 9.61 -12.65
C ARG A 245 -1.29 10.92 -13.05
N GLU A 246 -1.69 11.54 -14.14
CA GLU A 246 -1.13 12.80 -14.60
C GLU A 246 -1.37 13.93 -13.58
N LYS A 247 -2.56 13.99 -13.00
CA LYS A 247 -2.97 15.07 -12.10
C LYS A 247 -2.39 14.96 -10.69
N PHE A 248 -2.32 13.74 -10.14
CA PHE A 248 -1.99 13.52 -8.73
C PHE A 248 -0.67 12.73 -8.53
N GLY A 249 -0.14 12.11 -9.59
CA GLY A 249 1.03 11.25 -9.51
C GLY A 249 0.71 9.84 -8.97
N THR A 250 -0.56 9.51 -8.79
CA THR A 250 -1.02 8.19 -8.34
C THR A 250 -0.58 7.13 -9.35
N GLN A 251 0.14 6.11 -8.90
CA GLN A 251 0.54 5.01 -9.79
C GLN A 251 -0.61 4.03 -9.99
N VAL A 252 -0.63 3.34 -11.13
CA VAL A 252 -1.60 2.28 -11.42
C VAL A 252 -0.86 0.96 -11.49
N MET A 253 -1.28 0.02 -10.63
CA MET A 253 -0.79 -1.35 -10.59
C MET A 253 -1.91 -2.29 -11.02
N THR A 254 -1.60 -3.26 -11.87
CA THR A 254 -2.60 -4.14 -12.49
C THR A 254 -2.20 -5.60 -12.35
N ILE A 255 -3.15 -6.47 -12.02
CA ILE A 255 -2.94 -7.91 -11.93
C ILE A 255 -3.74 -8.60 -13.02
N GLY A 256 -3.06 -9.29 -13.93
CA GLY A 256 -3.70 -10.17 -14.93
C GLY A 256 -3.79 -11.60 -14.43
N PHE A 257 -4.92 -12.25 -14.72
CA PHE A 257 -5.16 -13.65 -14.37
C PHE A 257 -5.07 -14.60 -15.58
N SER A 258 -5.17 -14.05 -16.79
CA SER A 258 -5.08 -14.77 -18.06
C SER A 258 -4.37 -13.95 -19.13
N ASN A 259 -4.08 -14.57 -20.27
CA ASN A 259 -3.49 -13.90 -21.45
C ASN A 259 -2.30 -12.98 -21.11
N GLU A 260 -1.34 -13.48 -20.31
CA GLU A 260 -0.23 -12.69 -19.75
C GLU A 260 0.41 -11.74 -20.76
N THR A 261 0.79 -12.23 -21.95
CA THR A 261 1.50 -11.43 -22.93
C THR A 261 0.68 -10.22 -23.42
N GLN A 262 -0.61 -10.43 -23.70
CA GLN A 262 -1.48 -9.35 -24.19
C GLN A 262 -1.89 -8.41 -23.04
N SER A 263 -2.12 -8.94 -21.85
CA SER A 263 -2.45 -8.17 -20.65
C SER A 263 -1.29 -7.25 -20.27
N ARG A 264 -0.06 -7.79 -20.26
CA ARG A 264 1.16 -7.01 -20.03
C ARG A 264 1.35 -5.91 -21.08
N ALA A 265 1.20 -6.24 -22.37
CA ALA A 265 1.32 -5.25 -23.44
C ALA A 265 0.27 -4.13 -23.33
N LEU A 266 -0.97 -4.46 -22.89
CA LEU A 266 -2.00 -3.47 -22.64
C LEU A 266 -1.64 -2.57 -21.45
N ALA A 267 -1.19 -3.13 -20.34
CA ALA A 267 -0.74 -2.37 -19.19
C ALA A 267 0.43 -1.43 -19.53
N GLU A 268 1.45 -1.93 -20.22
CA GLU A 268 2.62 -1.16 -20.65
C GLU A 268 2.23 -0.02 -21.62
N LYS A 269 1.30 -0.25 -22.54
CA LYS A 269 0.76 0.79 -23.45
C LYS A 269 0.22 1.99 -22.68
N HIS A 270 -0.42 1.75 -21.54
CA HIS A 270 -1.00 2.77 -20.67
C HIS A 270 -0.08 3.21 -19.53
N HIS A 271 1.19 2.73 -19.55
CA HIS A 271 2.17 2.97 -18.48
C HIS A 271 1.70 2.51 -17.10
N PHE A 272 0.92 1.44 -17.05
CA PHE A 272 0.52 0.75 -15.81
C PHE A 272 1.55 -0.32 -15.48
N LYS A 273 1.73 -0.60 -14.20
CA LYS A 273 2.59 -1.68 -13.72
C LYS A 273 1.81 -2.98 -13.74
N PHE A 274 2.45 -4.09 -14.11
CA PHE A 274 1.75 -5.35 -14.33
C PHE A 274 2.38 -6.51 -13.57
N PHE A 275 1.53 -7.26 -12.88
CA PHE A 275 1.86 -8.55 -12.29
C PHE A 275 0.93 -9.63 -12.86
N TYR A 276 1.47 -10.79 -13.19
CA TYR A 276 0.68 -11.95 -13.62
C TYR A 276 0.48 -12.93 -12.47
N ASN A 277 -0.77 -13.21 -12.14
CA ASN A 277 -1.13 -14.21 -11.13
C ASN A 277 -2.05 -15.27 -11.74
N PRO A 278 -1.51 -16.45 -12.19
CA PRO A 278 -2.32 -17.50 -12.79
C PRO A 278 -3.28 -18.18 -11.81
N ALA A 279 -3.12 -17.97 -10.51
CA ALA A 279 -4.03 -18.47 -9.47
C ALA A 279 -5.31 -17.63 -9.31
N GLY A 280 -5.48 -16.55 -10.10
CA GLY A 280 -6.62 -15.64 -9.98
C GLY A 280 -6.55 -14.77 -8.73
N SER A 281 -7.65 -14.59 -8.02
CA SER A 281 -7.76 -13.76 -6.82
C SER A 281 -7.16 -14.38 -5.54
N TYR A 282 -6.47 -15.52 -5.65
CA TYR A 282 -5.81 -16.18 -4.51
C TYR A 282 -4.33 -15.80 -4.48
N TYR A 283 -3.92 -15.12 -3.42
CA TYR A 283 -2.55 -14.58 -3.26
C TYR A 283 -1.73 -15.33 -2.20
N ASN A 284 -2.04 -16.61 -1.97
CA ASN A 284 -1.38 -17.48 -0.99
C ASN A 284 -0.21 -18.31 -1.57
N SER A 285 0.16 -18.05 -2.81
CA SER A 285 1.25 -18.74 -3.50
C SER A 285 2.20 -17.73 -4.15
N TRP A 286 3.48 -18.02 -4.07
CA TRP A 286 4.51 -17.21 -4.73
C TRP A 286 4.82 -17.79 -6.11
N HIS A 287 4.26 -17.24 -7.16
CA HIS A 287 4.45 -17.66 -8.56
C HIS A 287 5.48 -16.79 -9.28
#